data_cf30eda771cdbe3525a0ec1516f6d684
#
_entry.id   cf30eda771cdbe3525a0ec1516f6d684
#
_cell.length_a   1.000
_cell.length_b   1.000
_cell.length_c   1.000
_cell.angle_alpha   90.00
_cell.angle_beta   90.00
_cell.angle_gamma   90.00
#
_symmetry.space_group_name_H-M   'P 1'
#
loop_
_entity.id
_entity.type
_entity.pdbx_description
1 polymer ?
#
loop_
_entity_poly.entity_id
_entity_poly.type
_entity_poly.pdbx_seq_one_letter_code
_entity_poly.pdbx_strand_id
1 'polypeptide(L)' 'MKLSKQQQRVLDFIKHNDNHINPLESWNKCGVYRLSAVIHELRKKGFGIDTYDKKVQNQYGETCTVGEYYFEENNDERR' A
#
# COMPACT_ATOMS: atom_id res chain seq x y z
N MET A 1 -2.78 6.76 19.35
CA MET A 1 -2.20 5.65 18.64
C MET A 1 -0.91 6.08 17.97
N LYS A 2 0.12 5.29 18.14
CA LYS A 2 1.42 5.67 17.64
C LYS A 2 1.87 4.74 16.53
N LEU A 3 2.37 5.31 15.48
CA LEU A 3 2.85 4.52 14.34
C LEU A 3 4.36 4.46 14.36
N SER A 4 4.92 3.33 13.91
CA SER A 4 6.35 3.24 13.74
C SER A 4 6.75 4.09 12.54
N LYS A 5 8.06 4.31 12.40
CA LYS A 5 8.53 5.10 11.27
C LYS A 5 8.16 4.47 9.94
N GLN A 6 8.27 3.13 9.86
CA GLN A 6 7.90 2.45 8.62
C GLN A 6 6.42 2.57 8.35
N GLN A 7 5.61 2.40 9.37
CA GLN A 7 4.17 2.52 9.20
C GLN A 7 3.79 3.92 8.75
N GLN A 8 4.42 4.92 9.33
CA GLN A 8 4.12 6.30 8.97
C GLN A 8 4.55 6.59 7.54
N ARG A 9 5.72 6.10 7.12
CA ARG A 9 6.20 6.29 5.75
C ARG A 9 5.24 5.68 4.74
N VAL A 10 4.79 4.47 5.01
CA VAL A 10 3.88 3.78 4.10
C VAL A 10 2.56 4.53 4.02
N LEU A 11 2.04 4.92 5.15
CA LEU A 11 0.76 5.61 5.16
C LEU A 11 0.84 6.96 4.44
N ASP A 12 1.92 7.71 4.68
CA ASP A 12 2.12 8.97 4.01
C ASP A 12 2.26 8.79 2.50
N PHE A 13 2.99 7.75 2.10
CA PHE A 13 3.16 7.49 0.68
C PHE A 13 1.82 7.15 0.02
N ILE A 14 1.03 6.32 0.67
CA ILE A 14 -0.27 5.95 0.15
C ILE A 14 -1.11 7.20 -0.06
N LYS A 15 -1.12 8.09 0.92
CA LYS A 15 -1.95 9.30 0.82
C LYS A 15 -1.51 10.22 -0.31
N HIS A 16 -0.24 10.18 -0.67
CA HIS A 16 0.26 11.03 -1.74
C HIS A 16 0.38 10.30 -3.07
N ASN A 17 -0.09 9.06 -3.13
CA ASN A 17 0.00 8.25 -4.33
C ASN A 17 -1.37 7.67 -4.66
N ASP A 18 -2.38 8.56 -4.68
CA ASP A 18 -3.73 8.14 -5.02
C ASP A 18 -4.24 7.01 -4.15
N ASN A 19 -3.79 6.96 -2.90
CA ASN A 19 -4.19 5.95 -1.93
C ASN A 19 -3.81 4.53 -2.32
N HIS A 20 -2.71 4.37 -3.07
CA HIS A 20 -2.22 3.07 -3.50
C HIS A 20 -0.76 2.88 -3.16
N ILE A 21 -0.36 1.64 -2.98
CA ILE A 21 1.04 1.29 -2.84
C ILE A 21 1.20 -0.17 -3.24
N ASN A 22 2.32 -0.50 -3.87
CA ASN A 22 2.65 -1.88 -4.17
C ASN A 22 4.03 -2.19 -3.61
N PRO A 23 4.43 -3.48 -3.58
CA PRO A 23 5.71 -3.84 -2.96
C PRO A 23 6.91 -3.16 -3.60
N LEU A 24 6.88 -2.95 -4.90
CA LEU A 24 8.00 -2.31 -5.56
C LEU A 24 8.12 -0.85 -5.16
N GLU A 25 6.99 -0.14 -5.10
CA GLU A 25 6.99 1.24 -4.65
C GLU A 25 7.42 1.34 -3.20
N SER A 26 6.97 0.39 -2.39
CA SER A 26 7.34 0.36 -0.99
C SER A 26 8.86 0.27 -0.83
N TRP A 27 9.48 -0.60 -1.60
CA TRP A 27 10.92 -0.78 -1.54
C TRP A 27 11.66 0.44 -2.07
N ASN A 28 11.24 0.93 -3.24
CA ASN A 28 11.97 2.00 -3.91
C ASN A 28 11.73 3.38 -3.31
N LYS A 29 10.52 3.64 -2.83
CA LYS A 29 10.16 4.98 -2.37
C LYS A 29 10.13 5.11 -0.86
N CYS A 30 9.81 4.05 -0.17
CA CYS A 30 9.68 4.11 1.28
C CYS A 30 10.80 3.40 2.01
N GLY A 31 11.58 2.60 1.30
CA GLY A 31 12.63 1.81 1.92
C GLY A 31 12.08 0.69 2.79
N VAL A 32 10.87 0.24 2.51
CA VAL A 32 10.24 -0.80 3.30
C VAL A 32 10.20 -2.08 2.48
N TYR A 33 10.94 -3.07 2.94
CA TYR A 33 11.06 -4.32 2.20
C TYR A 33 9.88 -5.25 2.44
N ARG A 34 9.34 -5.25 3.66
CA ARG A 34 8.26 -6.18 3.99
C ARG A 34 6.94 -5.43 4.11
N LEU A 35 6.45 -4.98 2.99
CA LEU A 35 5.25 -4.18 2.95
C LEU A 35 4.04 -4.91 3.55
N SER A 36 3.91 -6.21 3.29
CA SER A 36 2.75 -6.95 3.79
C SER A 36 2.69 -6.92 5.31
N ALA A 37 3.84 -6.96 5.97
CA ALA A 37 3.87 -6.90 7.42
C ALA A 37 3.40 -5.54 7.92
N VAL A 38 3.84 -4.49 7.26
CA VAL A 38 3.44 -3.13 7.64
C VAL A 38 1.93 -2.95 7.42
N ILE A 39 1.43 -3.44 6.29
CA ILE A 39 -0.01 -3.35 6.01
C ILE A 39 -0.80 -4.10 7.06
N HIS A 40 -0.33 -5.29 7.45
CA HIS A 40 -1.02 -6.07 8.48
C HIS A 40 -1.11 -5.28 9.79
N GLU A 41 -0.01 -4.65 10.18
CA GLU A 41 -0.01 -3.86 11.40
C GLU A 41 -0.93 -2.65 11.31
N LEU A 42 -0.97 -2.01 10.16
CA LEU A 42 -1.86 -0.88 9.98
C LEU A 42 -3.32 -1.31 10.06
N ARG A 43 -3.64 -2.47 9.49
CA ARG A 43 -4.99 -2.99 9.58
C ARG A 43 -5.40 -3.24 11.03
N LYS A 44 -4.47 -3.76 11.81
CA LYS A 44 -4.74 -4.00 13.23
C LYS A 44 -5.00 -2.72 13.99
N LYS A 45 -4.47 -1.62 13.51
CA LYS A 45 -4.68 -0.33 14.15
C LYS A 45 -5.93 0.39 13.65
N GLY A 46 -6.68 -0.25 12.77
CA GLY A 46 -7.95 0.29 12.33
C GLY A 46 -7.95 0.97 10.97
N PHE A 47 -6.83 0.94 10.25
CA PHE A 47 -6.81 1.53 8.93
C PHE A 47 -7.40 0.56 7.91
N GLY A 48 -8.29 1.05 7.08
CA GLY A 48 -8.95 0.21 6.08
C GLY A 48 -8.14 0.10 4.81
N ILE A 49 -7.21 -0.84 4.79
CA ILE A 49 -6.37 -1.06 3.63
C ILE A 49 -6.73 -2.40 3.02
N ASP A 50 -7.13 -2.37 1.77
CA ASP A 50 -7.49 -3.58 1.03
C ASP A 50 -6.42 -3.93 0.02
N THR A 51 -6.55 -5.11 -0.55
CA THR A 51 -5.60 -5.61 -1.53
C THR A 51 -6.35 -6.06 -2.76
N TYR A 52 -5.77 -5.85 -3.92
CA TYR A 52 -6.32 -6.44 -5.13
C TYR A 52 -5.15 -6.83 -6.04
N ASP A 53 -5.43 -7.73 -6.97
CA ASP A 53 -4.41 -8.18 -7.90
C ASP A 53 -4.43 -7.28 -9.11
N LYS A 54 -3.27 -6.80 -9.48
CA LYS A 54 -3.14 -5.94 -10.63
C LYS A 54 -2.26 -6.64 -11.65
N LYS A 55 -2.70 -6.67 -12.88
CA LYS A 55 -1.93 -7.29 -13.94
C LYS A 55 -1.07 -6.27 -14.64
N VAL A 56 0.20 -6.55 -14.73
CA VAL A 56 1.16 -5.66 -15.37
C VAL A 56 2.02 -6.48 -16.29
N GLN A 57 2.63 -5.84 -17.27
CA GLN A 57 3.56 -6.52 -18.15
C GLN A 57 4.97 -6.17 -17.73
N ASN A 58 5.82 -7.18 -17.65
CA ASN A 58 7.21 -6.94 -17.33
C ASN A 58 7.96 -6.56 -18.60
N GLN A 59 9.27 -6.37 -18.47
CA GLN A 59 10.06 -5.91 -19.61
C GLN A 59 10.17 -6.93 -20.72
N TYR A 60 9.76 -8.17 -20.48
CA TYR A 60 9.77 -9.21 -21.49
C TYR A 60 8.40 -9.39 -22.13
N GLY A 61 7.46 -8.53 -21.82
CA GLY A 61 6.12 -8.63 -22.38
C GLY A 61 5.24 -9.66 -21.75
N GLU A 62 5.70 -10.26 -20.66
CA GLU A 62 4.91 -11.28 -19.97
C GLU A 62 3.98 -10.62 -18.97
N THR A 63 2.79 -11.16 -18.85
CA THR A 63 1.82 -10.63 -17.90
C THR A 63 2.11 -11.21 -16.52
N CYS A 64 2.27 -10.33 -15.55
CA CYS A 64 2.50 -10.72 -14.16
C CYS A 64 1.41 -10.14 -13.29
N THR A 65 1.09 -10.85 -12.22
CA THR A 65 0.10 -10.36 -11.26
C THR A 65 0.85 -9.86 -10.03
N VAL A 66 0.58 -8.63 -9.63
CA VAL A 66 1.19 -8.08 -8.43
C VAL A 66 0.08 -7.64 -7.48
N GLY A 67 0.35 -7.76 -6.20
CA GLY A 67 -0.61 -7.32 -5.19
C GLY A 67 -0.47 -5.83 -4.98
N GLU A 68 -1.57 -5.13 -5.16
CA GLU A 68 -1.61 -3.70 -4.95
C GLU A 68 -2.45 -3.44 -3.72
N TYR A 69 -1.97 -2.62 -2.81
CA TYR A 69 -2.72 -2.25 -1.62
C TYR A 69 -3.30 -0.86 -1.81
N TYR A 70 -4.51 -0.64 -1.31
CA TYR A 70 -5.10 0.68 -1.38
C TYR A 70 -5.81 0.99 -0.08
N PHE A 71 -5.78 2.26 0.28
CA PHE A 71 -6.39 2.74 1.51
C PHE A 71 -7.79 3.23 1.16
N GLU A 72 -8.80 2.59 1.74
CA GLU A 72 -10.12 2.99 1.47
C GLU A 72 -10.53 3.96 2.50
N GLU A 73 -10.31 5.18 2.26
CA GLU A 73 -10.63 6.18 3.17
C GLU A 73 -12.04 6.39 3.10
N ASN A 74 -12.75 6.21 3.99
CA ASN A 74 -14.02 6.31 3.96
C ASN A 74 -14.61 7.48 3.65
N ASN A 75 -14.71 7.69 2.80
CA ASN A 75 -15.09 8.84 2.45
C ASN A 75 -16.36 9.00 2.42
N ASP A 76 -16.66 8.56 2.67
CA ASP A 76 -17.65 8.78 2.72
C ASP A 76 -18.17 9.52 3.21
N GLU A 77 -17.78 9.83 3.45
CA GLU A 77 -18.12 10.57 3.78
C GLU A 77 -18.30 11.41 3.04
N ARG A 78 -18.35 11.36 2.18
CA ARG A 78 -18.52 12.08 1.41
C ARG A 78 -19.48 12.06 1.06
N ARG A 79 -19.88 11.78 1.26
CA ARG A 79 -20.66 11.76 0.94
C ARG A 79 -21.30 12.34 1.03
#